data_15257558fce8824f6d611e8ff1568228
#
_entry.id   15257558fce8824f6d611e8ff1568228
#
_cell.length_a   1.000
_cell.length_b   1.000
_cell.length_c   1.000
_cell.angle_alpha   90.00
_cell.angle_beta   90.00
_cell.angle_gamma   90.00
#
_symmetry.space_group_name_H-M   'P 1'
#
loop_
_entity.id
_entity.type
_entity.pdbx_description
1 polymer ?
#
loop_
_entity_poly.entity_id
_entity_poly.type
_entity_poly.pdbx_seq_one_letter_code
_entity_poly.pdbx_strand_id
1 'polypeptide(L)' 'MSWVTIKSSHYETDLLPLKSRLEAEGIQCFLRNEHTTQVMSHMATFVAELQVAKEDMEKVREIMTEIEKA' A
#
# COMPACT_ATOMS: atom_id res chain seq x y z
N MET A 1 -7.32 -2.28 -16.24
CA MET A 1 -7.29 -1.73 -14.89
C MET A 1 -5.87 -1.45 -14.45
N SER A 2 -5.63 -0.24 -13.99
CA SER A 2 -4.31 0.12 -13.50
C SER A 2 -4.31 0.20 -11.98
N TRP A 3 -3.31 -0.41 -11.39
CA TRP A 3 -3.10 -0.38 -9.94
C TRP A 3 -1.95 0.55 -9.62
N VAL A 4 -2.11 1.35 -8.58
CA VAL A 4 -1.11 2.33 -8.16
C VAL A 4 -0.68 2.03 -6.73
N THR A 5 0.62 2.01 -6.51
CA THR A 5 1.16 1.83 -5.16
C THR A 5 1.07 3.15 -4.40
N ILE A 6 0.38 3.15 -3.28
CA ILE A 6 0.20 4.36 -2.47
C ILE A 6 1.09 4.37 -1.23
N LYS A 7 1.53 3.23 -0.79
CA LYS A 7 2.43 3.13 0.35
C LYS A 7 3.18 1.81 0.29
N SER A 8 4.41 1.82 0.74
CA SER A 8 5.23 0.62 0.84
C SER A 8 5.93 0.58 2.19
N SER A 9 6.19 -0.62 2.66
CA SER A 9 6.88 -0.82 3.93
C SER A 9 7.58 -2.18 3.93
N HIS A 10 8.59 -2.33 4.77
CA HIS A 10 9.25 -3.62 4.96
C HIS A 10 8.36 -4.60 5.72
N TYR A 11 7.36 -4.08 6.41
CA TYR A 11 6.44 -4.90 7.21
C TYR A 11 5.02 -4.75 6.69
N GLU A 12 4.41 -5.86 6.37
CA GLU A 12 3.02 -5.89 5.92
C GLU A 12 2.08 -5.30 6.97
N THR A 13 2.39 -5.53 8.25
CA THR A 13 1.58 -5.02 9.35
C THR A 13 1.48 -3.50 9.39
N ASP A 14 2.49 -2.80 8.85
CA ASP A 14 2.47 -1.34 8.79
C ASP A 14 1.41 -0.81 7.82
N LEU A 15 0.98 -1.64 6.88
CA LEU A 15 0.02 -1.26 5.86
C LEU A 15 -1.41 -1.65 6.19
N LEU A 16 -1.59 -2.56 7.15
CA LEU A 16 -2.92 -3.06 7.50
C LEU A 16 -3.88 -2.00 8.01
N PRO A 17 -3.47 -1.06 8.89
CA PRO A 17 -4.37 -0.01 9.34
C PRO A 17 -4.89 0.85 8.20
N LEU A 18 -4.01 1.22 7.27
CA LEU A 18 -4.41 2.01 6.11
C LEU A 18 -5.33 1.21 5.20
N LYS A 19 -4.99 -0.05 4.96
CA LYS A 19 -5.81 -0.94 4.15
C LYS A 19 -7.23 -1.07 4.73
N SER A 20 -7.32 -1.29 6.04
CA SER A 20 -8.61 -1.41 6.73
C SER A 20 -9.43 -0.14 6.59
N ARG A 21 -8.81 1.03 6.73
CA ARG A 21 -9.50 2.30 6.61
C ARG A 21 -10.06 2.51 5.20
N LEU A 22 -9.24 2.19 4.19
CA LEU A 22 -9.66 2.35 2.80
C LEU A 22 -10.80 1.38 2.44
N GLU A 23 -10.71 0.16 2.91
CA GLU A 23 -11.78 -0.82 2.68
C GLU A 23 -13.08 -0.40 3.36
N ALA A 24 -12.99 0.18 4.55
CA ALA A 24 -14.16 0.71 5.25
C ALA A 24 -14.83 1.85 4.47
N GLU A 25 -14.06 2.57 3.67
CA GLU A 25 -14.57 3.64 2.83
C GLU A 25 -15.05 3.14 1.45
N GLY A 26 -15.01 1.83 1.25
CA GLY A 26 -15.47 1.23 0.00
C GLY A 26 -14.43 1.20 -1.11
N ILE A 27 -13.17 1.44 -0.77
CA ILE A 27 -12.09 1.42 -1.75
C ILE A 27 -11.44 0.04 -1.76
N GLN A 28 -11.30 -0.53 -2.94
CA GLN A 28 -10.65 -1.82 -3.09
C GLN A 28 -9.14 -1.65 -3.02
N CYS A 29 -8.52 -2.39 -2.10
CA CYS A 29 -7.08 -2.36 -1.89
C CYS A 29 -6.48 -3.72 -2.17
N PHE A 30 -5.26 -3.71 -2.66
CA PHE A 30 -4.52 -4.92 -2.95
C PHE A 30 -3.15 -4.84 -2.28
N LEU A 31 -2.84 -5.85 -1.49
CA LEU A 31 -1.54 -5.94 -0.82
C LEU A 31 -0.62 -6.83 -1.64
N ARG A 32 0.45 -6.24 -2.14
CA ARG A 32 1.41 -6.96 -2.95
C ARG A 32 2.72 -7.11 -2.18
N ASN A 33 3.21 -8.33 -2.11
CA ASN A 33 4.52 -8.61 -1.50
C ASN A 33 5.52 -8.87 -2.61
N GLU A 34 6.54 -8.04 -2.70
CA GLU A 34 7.61 -8.25 -3.65
C GLU A 34 8.84 -8.79 -2.93
N HIS A 35 9.30 -9.91 -3.40
CA HIS A 35 10.53 -10.53 -2.93
C HIS A 35 11.62 -10.22 -3.95
N THR A 36 12.49 -9.29 -3.61
CA THR A 36 13.59 -8.95 -4.49
C THR A 36 14.85 -9.64 -4.00
N THR A 37 15.30 -10.64 -4.74
CA THR A 37 16.56 -11.28 -4.45
C THR A 37 17.63 -10.64 -5.32
N GLN A 38 18.51 -9.87 -4.72
CA GLN A 38 19.64 -9.34 -5.43
C GLN A 38 20.78 -10.31 -5.33
N VAL A 39 21.37 -10.62 -6.47
CA VAL A 39 22.43 -11.61 -6.59
C VAL A 39 23.66 -11.25 -5.73
N MET A 40 23.87 -9.97 -5.50
CA MET A 40 25.02 -9.47 -4.75
C MET A 40 24.71 -9.19 -3.28
N SER A 41 23.47 -9.38 -2.90
CA SER A 41 23.05 -9.14 -1.52
C SER A 41 22.70 -10.46 -0.85
N HIS A 42 23.26 -10.66 0.32
CA HIS A 42 22.95 -11.84 1.12
C HIS A 42 21.61 -11.65 1.86
N MET A 43 20.97 -10.52 1.67
CA MET A 43 19.71 -10.22 2.34
C MET A 43 18.58 -10.15 1.33
N ALA A 44 17.59 -11.00 1.55
CA ALA A 44 16.33 -10.89 0.84
C ALA A 44 15.58 -9.67 1.37
N THR A 45 15.31 -8.71 0.50
CA THR A 45 14.55 -7.54 0.89
C THR A 45 13.08 -7.79 0.58
N PHE A 46 12.28 -7.85 1.64
CA PHE A 46 10.84 -8.00 1.52
C PHE A 46 10.23 -6.62 1.54
N VAL A 47 9.52 -6.26 0.49
CA VAL A 47 8.80 -4.99 0.45
C VAL A 47 7.33 -5.30 0.19
N ALA A 48 6.48 -4.88 1.12
CA ALA A 48 5.05 -4.96 0.97
C ALA A 48 4.54 -3.64 0.40
N GLU A 49 3.69 -3.70 -0.61
CA GLU A 49 3.14 -2.52 -1.25
C GLU A 49 1.62 -2.56 -1.19
N LEU A 50 1.03 -1.43 -0.80
CA LEU A 50 -0.41 -1.28 -0.81
C LEU A 50 -0.82 -0.57 -2.09
N GLN A 51 -1.67 -1.23 -2.88
CA GLN A 51 -2.10 -0.72 -4.17
C GLN A 51 -3.60 -0.51 -4.21
N VAL A 52 -4.00 0.53 -4.92
CA VAL A 52 -5.41 0.84 -5.16
C VAL A 52 -5.62 1.06 -6.66
N ALA A 53 -6.88 1.00 -7.09
CA ALA A 53 -7.20 1.30 -8.47
C ALA A 53 -6.91 2.77 -8.77
N LYS A 54 -6.36 3.05 -9.94
CA LYS A 54 -6.03 4.41 -10.33
C LYS A 54 -7.22 5.35 -10.26
N GLU A 55 -8.40 4.86 -10.60
CA GLU A 55 -9.63 5.64 -10.58
C GLU A 55 -10.05 6.08 -9.19
N ASP A 56 -9.54 5.42 -8.14
CA ASP A 56 -9.86 5.75 -6.75
C ASP A 56 -8.85 6.70 -6.10
N MET A 57 -7.84 7.13 -6.85
CA MET A 57 -6.74 7.93 -6.30
C MET A 57 -7.18 9.24 -5.65
N GLU A 58 -8.16 9.93 -6.22
CA GLU A 58 -8.66 11.17 -5.64
C GLU A 58 -9.21 10.95 -4.24
N LYS A 59 -10.05 9.93 -4.11
CA LYS A 59 -10.65 9.57 -2.84
C LYS A 59 -9.59 9.10 -1.83
N VAL A 60 -8.63 8.35 -2.31
CA VAL A 60 -7.52 7.87 -1.48
C VAL A 60 -6.72 9.04 -0.93
N ARG A 61 -6.44 10.05 -1.74
CA ARG A 61 -5.70 11.23 -1.30
C ARG A 61 -6.44 11.97 -0.20
N GLU A 62 -7.75 12.10 -0.34
CA GLU A 62 -8.56 12.75 0.69
C GLU A 62 -8.49 12.00 2.01
N ILE A 63 -8.61 10.68 1.97
CA ILE A 63 -8.54 9.85 3.17
C ILE A 63 -7.17 9.93 3.82
N MET A 64 -6.12 9.85 3.03
CA MET A 64 -4.75 9.93 3.56
C MET A 64 -4.47 11.29 4.19
N THR A 65 -5.01 12.36 3.61
CA THR A 65 -4.89 13.69 4.18
C THR A 65 -5.58 13.78 5.53
N GLU A 66 -6.75 13.19 5.67
CA GLU A 66 -7.46 13.13 6.94
C GLU A 66 -6.68 12.38 8.01
N ILE A 67 -6.07 11.26 7.62
CA ILE A 67 -5.27 10.47 8.54
C ILE A 67 -4.06 11.26 9.03
N GLU A 68 -3.40 11.99 8.15
CA GLU A 68 -2.25 12.81 8.50
C GLU A 68 -2.60 13.98 9.42
N LYS A 69 -3.81 14.49 9.32
CA LYS A 69 -4.27 15.59 10.15
C LYS A 69 -4.75 15.15 11.53
N ALA A 70 -5.01 13.88 11.68
CA ALA A 70 -5.53 13.34 12.95
C ALA A 70 -4.45 13.28 14.03
#